data_2b94c296342c91490a8e7cd41e137ca2
#
_entry.id   2b94c296342c91490a8e7cd41e137ca2
#
_cell.length_a   1.000
_cell.length_b   1.000
_cell.length_c   1.000
_cell.angle_alpha   90.00
_cell.angle_beta   90.00
_cell.angle_gamma   90.00
#
_symmetry.space_group_name_H-M   'P 1'
#
loop_
_entity.id
_entity.type
_entity.pdbx_description
1 polymer ?
#
loop_
_entity_poly.entity_id
_entity_poly.type
_entity_poly.pdbx_seq_one_letter_code
_entity_poly.pdbx_strand_id
1 'polypeptide(L)'
;MRYQLKQIHCRPWTLNGLSLKLIESHYENNYGGAMRRLNAITEQLEALDVEKAPGHVLNGLKRDQLAALNSTLLHELYFASLGGDGKPSKEMSEPLARDFGSMDRWRAEFRAMGYALGGGSGWVLLSYVPRDGRLINQVAYDHSQSVAGGVPILALDMYEHAYHMDFGANAKAYVDTFLRNLDWPALFRRYEDARRVEGPRPLVQPEFGDLQGVTAEEVKDMLAAGTVQVLDVRPRHFVSRQQEIAAGIQWRDPEQLEQWVGELDKDRPVVVYCAYGFHVGCGTAVKLKEAGFDAKYMNSGHLGWKAMGGPVKMFP
;
A
#
# COMPACT_ATOMS: atom_id res chain seq x y z
N MET A 1 12.58 26.87 -3.68
CA MET A 1 11.61 26.78 -4.81
C MET A 1 10.21 27.03 -4.25
N ARG A 2 9.40 27.92 -4.85
CA ARG A 2 8.03 28.21 -4.38
C ARG A 2 7.01 27.28 -5.04
N TYR A 3 6.14 26.69 -4.24
CA TYR A 3 4.97 25.94 -4.72
C TYR A 3 3.93 26.90 -5.31
N GLN A 4 3.21 26.44 -6.32
CA GLN A 4 2.23 27.25 -7.05
C GLN A 4 0.85 26.58 -7.01
N LEU A 5 -0.20 27.39 -6.89
CA LEU A 5 -1.58 26.92 -6.98
C LEU A 5 -1.86 26.34 -8.36
N LYS A 6 -2.55 25.20 -8.38
CA LYS A 6 -3.11 24.64 -9.60
C LYS A 6 -4.52 25.19 -9.84
N GLN A 7 -4.88 25.34 -11.11
CA GLN A 7 -6.23 25.76 -11.47
C GLN A 7 -7.25 24.68 -11.11
N ILE A 8 -8.46 25.10 -10.80
CA ILE A 8 -9.61 24.21 -10.65
C ILE A 8 -10.06 23.71 -12.03
N HIS A 9 -10.28 22.41 -12.17
CA HIS A 9 -10.61 21.80 -13.47
C HIS A 9 -12.12 21.68 -13.71
N CYS A 10 -12.93 21.62 -12.66
CA CYS A 10 -14.38 21.62 -12.78
C CYS A 10 -14.93 23.03 -12.97
N ARG A 11 -16.14 23.12 -13.48
CA ARG A 11 -16.92 24.36 -13.51
C ARG A 11 -17.79 24.43 -12.25
N PRO A 12 -17.41 25.21 -11.21
CA PRO A 12 -18.09 25.15 -9.91
C PRO A 12 -19.60 25.39 -9.99
N TRP A 13 -20.06 26.25 -10.91
CA TRP A 13 -21.47 26.56 -11.13
C TRP A 13 -22.29 25.43 -11.76
N THR A 14 -21.65 24.35 -12.24
CA THR A 14 -22.33 23.17 -12.79
C THR A 14 -22.44 22.02 -11.78
N LEU A 15 -21.86 22.17 -10.60
CA LEU A 15 -21.88 21.12 -9.58
C LEU A 15 -23.28 20.96 -9.00
N ASN A 16 -23.74 19.74 -8.91
CA ASN A 16 -25.07 19.40 -8.43
C ASN A 16 -25.12 19.38 -6.90
N GLY A 17 -25.60 20.47 -6.30
CA GLY A 17 -25.82 20.58 -4.85
C GLY A 17 -24.59 21.02 -4.04
N LEU A 18 -23.51 21.45 -4.68
CA LEU A 18 -22.41 22.20 -4.07
C LEU A 18 -22.45 23.63 -4.59
N SER A 19 -22.58 24.62 -3.71
CA SER A 19 -22.71 26.01 -4.13
C SER A 19 -21.37 26.56 -4.64
N LEU A 20 -21.46 27.52 -5.58
CA LEU A 20 -20.30 28.27 -6.06
C LEU A 20 -19.54 28.91 -4.88
N LYS A 21 -20.27 29.52 -3.94
CA LYS A 21 -19.71 30.16 -2.75
C LYS A 21 -18.90 29.20 -1.88
N LEU A 22 -19.38 27.97 -1.69
CA LEU A 22 -18.66 26.93 -0.93
C LEU A 22 -17.35 26.59 -1.63
N ILE A 23 -17.39 26.34 -2.94
CA ILE A 23 -16.21 25.91 -3.72
C ILE A 23 -15.18 27.04 -3.82
N GLU A 24 -15.61 28.30 -4.04
CA GLU A 24 -14.71 29.44 -4.06
C GLU A 24 -14.05 29.65 -2.69
N SER A 25 -14.82 29.63 -1.60
CA SER A 25 -14.29 29.76 -0.25
C SER A 25 -13.29 28.64 0.09
N HIS A 26 -13.61 27.41 -0.27
CA HIS A 26 -12.75 26.24 -0.06
C HIS A 26 -11.43 26.38 -0.83
N TYR A 27 -11.48 26.80 -2.09
CA TYR A 27 -10.30 27.01 -2.92
C TYR A 27 -9.44 28.17 -2.41
N GLU A 28 -10.03 29.35 -2.15
CA GLU A 28 -9.28 30.55 -1.78
C GLU A 28 -8.70 30.48 -0.37
N ASN A 29 -9.50 30.01 0.61
CA ASN A 29 -9.12 30.06 2.01
C ASN A 29 -8.38 28.80 2.46
N ASN A 30 -8.89 27.61 2.15
CA ASN A 30 -8.34 26.35 2.66
C ASN A 30 -7.18 25.84 1.79
N TYR A 31 -7.41 25.64 0.50
CA TYR A 31 -6.33 25.24 -0.42
C TYR A 31 -5.29 26.35 -0.57
N GLY A 32 -5.70 27.59 -0.82
CA GLY A 32 -4.80 28.73 -0.86
C GLY A 32 -4.05 28.97 0.45
N GLY A 33 -4.73 28.76 1.59
CA GLY A 33 -4.12 28.81 2.92
C GLY A 33 -3.04 27.74 3.15
N ALA A 34 -3.33 26.49 2.73
CA ALA A 34 -2.35 25.41 2.81
C ALA A 34 -1.10 25.71 1.97
N MET A 35 -1.30 26.21 0.74
CA MET A 35 -0.21 26.61 -0.16
C MET A 35 0.65 27.72 0.42
N ARG A 36 0.03 28.78 0.96
CA ARG A 36 0.76 29.88 1.62
C ARG A 36 1.56 29.38 2.81
N ARG A 37 0.97 28.51 3.65
CA ARG A 37 1.66 27.90 4.80
C ARG A 37 2.83 27.05 4.35
N LEU A 38 2.65 26.21 3.31
CA LEU A 38 3.71 25.36 2.77
C LEU A 38 4.92 26.19 2.30
N ASN A 39 4.67 27.29 1.56
CA ASN A 39 5.72 28.19 1.11
C ASN A 39 6.44 28.87 2.27
N ALA A 40 5.70 29.38 3.28
CA ALA A 40 6.30 30.01 4.46
C ALA A 40 7.18 29.04 5.27
N ILE A 41 6.74 27.79 5.46
CA ILE A 41 7.53 26.76 6.14
C ILE A 41 8.77 26.40 5.31
N THR A 42 8.64 26.31 3.99
CA THR A 42 9.78 26.01 3.12
C THR A 42 10.84 27.10 3.21
N GLU A 43 10.44 28.38 3.20
CA GLU A 43 11.35 29.52 3.39
C GLU A 43 12.06 29.47 4.77
N GLN A 44 11.34 29.10 5.84
CA GLN A 44 11.93 28.93 7.16
C GLN A 44 12.94 27.78 7.21
N LEU A 45 12.66 26.67 6.56
CA LEU A 45 13.57 25.52 6.48
C LEU A 45 14.81 25.84 5.64
N GLU A 46 14.66 26.59 4.54
CA GLU A 46 15.80 27.03 3.71
C GLU A 46 16.72 28.01 4.45
N ALA A 47 16.18 28.83 5.36
CA ALA A 47 16.93 29.77 6.17
C ALA A 47 17.52 29.17 7.46
N LEU A 48 17.12 27.94 7.85
CA LEU A 48 17.51 27.32 9.11
C LEU A 48 18.95 26.80 9.04
N ASP A 49 19.79 27.18 10.00
CA ASP A 49 21.07 26.50 10.26
C ASP A 49 20.78 25.14 10.92
N VAL A 50 20.68 24.08 10.10
CA VAL A 50 20.26 22.75 10.52
C VAL A 50 21.20 22.13 11.56
N GLU A 51 22.50 22.47 11.51
CA GLU A 51 23.50 21.92 12.45
C GLU A 51 23.38 22.53 13.86
N LYS A 52 22.91 23.78 13.93
CA LYS A 52 22.77 24.52 15.20
C LYS A 52 21.34 24.60 15.71
N ALA A 53 20.37 24.29 14.87
CA ALA A 53 18.97 24.42 15.24
C ALA A 53 18.59 23.44 16.36
N PRO A 54 17.82 23.88 17.38
CA PRO A 54 17.27 22.96 18.35
C PRO A 54 16.40 21.90 17.67
N GLY A 55 16.57 20.63 18.07
CA GLY A 55 15.88 19.51 17.43
C GLY A 55 14.34 19.65 17.41
N HIS A 56 13.74 20.26 18.42
CA HIS A 56 12.30 20.50 18.46
C HIS A 56 11.83 21.52 17.42
N VAL A 57 12.67 22.51 17.05
CA VAL A 57 12.35 23.48 15.99
C VAL A 57 12.36 22.79 14.62
N LEU A 58 13.43 22.04 14.31
CA LEU A 58 13.53 21.30 13.07
C LEU A 58 12.38 20.28 12.95
N ASN A 59 12.13 19.47 13.98
CA ASN A 59 11.05 18.48 13.97
C ASN A 59 9.67 19.14 13.84
N GLY A 60 9.43 20.28 14.49
CA GLY A 60 8.20 21.05 14.35
C GLY A 60 7.98 21.51 12.91
N LEU A 61 8.98 22.15 12.31
CA LEU A 61 8.91 22.60 10.92
C LEU A 61 8.72 21.43 9.93
N LYS A 62 9.39 20.30 10.14
CA LYS A 62 9.23 19.11 9.27
C LYS A 62 7.85 18.48 9.38
N ARG A 63 7.28 18.39 10.59
CA ARG A 63 5.89 17.96 10.79
C ARG A 63 4.91 18.90 10.09
N ASP A 64 5.08 20.20 10.27
CA ASP A 64 4.19 21.20 9.70
C ASP A 64 4.34 21.28 8.17
N GLN A 65 5.55 21.05 7.63
CA GLN A 65 5.80 20.90 6.21
C GLN A 65 5.01 19.74 5.62
N LEU A 66 5.07 18.55 6.26
CA LEU A 66 4.34 17.37 5.81
C LEU A 66 2.82 17.64 5.82
N ALA A 67 2.30 18.20 6.90
CA ALA A 67 0.88 18.52 7.00
C ALA A 67 0.43 19.54 5.94
N ALA A 68 1.20 20.61 5.70
CA ALA A 68 0.87 21.62 4.71
C ALA A 68 0.99 21.09 3.27
N LEU A 69 2.00 20.25 2.99
CA LEU A 69 2.18 19.61 1.69
C LEU A 69 1.01 18.66 1.39
N ASN A 70 0.69 17.76 2.30
CA ASN A 70 -0.43 16.85 2.11
C ASN A 70 -1.77 17.58 2.03
N SER A 71 -1.99 18.62 2.85
CA SER A 71 -3.17 19.46 2.74
C SER A 71 -3.29 20.04 1.32
N THR A 72 -2.20 20.56 0.78
CA THR A 72 -2.16 21.07 -0.60
C THR A 72 -2.53 19.99 -1.63
N LEU A 73 -1.87 18.83 -1.56
CA LEU A 73 -2.07 17.73 -2.51
C LEU A 73 -3.48 17.13 -2.42
N LEU A 74 -4.02 16.98 -1.22
CA LEU A 74 -5.35 16.42 -1.00
C LEU A 74 -6.46 17.37 -1.48
N HIS A 75 -6.29 18.70 -1.30
CA HIS A 75 -7.20 19.67 -1.88
C HIS A 75 -7.16 19.67 -3.42
N GLU A 76 -5.97 19.58 -4.02
CA GLU A 76 -5.84 19.44 -5.48
C GLU A 76 -6.57 18.19 -5.97
N LEU A 77 -6.43 17.09 -5.27
CA LEU A 77 -7.09 15.84 -5.60
C LEU A 77 -8.62 15.93 -5.41
N TYR A 78 -9.08 16.57 -4.33
CA TYR A 78 -10.49 16.85 -4.09
C TYR A 78 -11.13 17.61 -5.25
N PHE A 79 -10.57 18.75 -5.62
CA PHE A 79 -11.10 19.55 -6.73
C PHE A 79 -11.01 18.84 -8.09
N ALA A 80 -9.95 18.07 -8.32
CA ALA A 80 -9.79 17.27 -9.53
C ALA A 80 -10.75 16.06 -9.61
N SER A 81 -11.43 15.75 -8.51
CA SER A 81 -12.41 14.65 -8.47
C SER A 81 -13.83 15.08 -8.78
N LEU A 82 -14.06 16.40 -8.86
CA LEU A 82 -15.38 16.98 -9.07
C LEU A 82 -15.63 17.37 -10.54
N GLY A 83 -16.90 17.49 -10.92
CA GLY A 83 -17.32 17.99 -12.23
C GLY A 83 -17.91 16.94 -13.16
N GLY A 84 -18.01 15.70 -12.70
CA GLY A 84 -18.71 14.61 -13.42
C GLY A 84 -20.18 14.49 -13.04
N ASP A 85 -20.81 13.44 -13.57
CA ASP A 85 -22.21 13.10 -13.32
C ASP A 85 -22.41 12.04 -12.24
N GLY A 86 -21.31 11.62 -11.58
CA GLY A 86 -21.30 10.61 -10.51
C GLY A 86 -21.58 9.19 -10.98
N LYS A 87 -21.70 8.95 -12.29
CA LYS A 87 -21.94 7.62 -12.83
C LYS A 87 -20.63 6.89 -13.06
N PRO A 88 -20.43 5.72 -12.45
CA PRO A 88 -19.20 4.96 -12.62
C PRO A 88 -18.95 4.58 -14.08
N SER A 89 -17.72 4.75 -14.54
CA SER A 89 -17.31 4.17 -15.81
C SER A 89 -17.06 2.65 -15.65
N LYS A 90 -17.23 1.90 -16.74
CA LYS A 90 -16.97 0.46 -16.73
C LYS A 90 -15.51 0.18 -16.34
N GLU A 91 -14.59 0.95 -16.89
CA GLU A 91 -13.15 0.81 -16.71
C GLU A 91 -12.72 0.96 -15.23
N MET A 92 -13.36 1.86 -14.49
CA MET A 92 -13.07 2.02 -13.05
C MET A 92 -13.87 1.04 -12.18
N SER A 93 -15.04 0.59 -12.64
CA SER A 93 -15.85 -0.39 -11.90
C SER A 93 -15.17 -1.75 -11.78
N GLU A 94 -14.42 -2.18 -12.80
CA GLU A 94 -13.71 -3.46 -12.80
C GLU A 94 -12.64 -3.56 -11.70
N PRO A 95 -11.66 -2.65 -11.58
CA PRO A 95 -10.67 -2.70 -10.49
C PRO A 95 -11.31 -2.54 -9.11
N LEU A 96 -12.34 -1.72 -8.96
CA LEU A 96 -13.06 -1.59 -7.68
C LEU A 96 -13.79 -2.90 -7.33
N ALA A 97 -14.44 -3.55 -8.29
CA ALA A 97 -15.08 -4.84 -8.03
C ALA A 97 -14.07 -5.94 -7.70
N ARG A 98 -12.92 -5.95 -8.36
CA ARG A 98 -11.83 -6.89 -8.06
C ARG A 98 -11.35 -6.76 -6.62
N ASP A 99 -11.12 -5.54 -6.14
CA ASP A 99 -10.45 -5.30 -4.86
C ASP A 99 -11.42 -5.26 -3.66
N PHE A 100 -12.68 -4.86 -3.90
CA PHE A 100 -13.70 -4.73 -2.86
C PHE A 100 -14.83 -5.79 -2.96
N GLY A 101 -14.79 -6.66 -3.98
CA GLY A 101 -15.80 -7.69 -4.24
C GLY A 101 -16.96 -7.20 -5.11
N SER A 102 -17.34 -5.92 -5.07
CA SER A 102 -18.27 -5.28 -6.00
C SER A 102 -18.15 -3.76 -5.95
N MET A 103 -18.62 -3.09 -6.99
CA MET A 103 -18.73 -1.64 -7.04
C MET A 103 -19.65 -1.09 -5.94
N ASP A 104 -20.76 -1.77 -5.66
CA ASP A 104 -21.71 -1.34 -4.62
C ASP A 104 -21.09 -1.47 -3.22
N ARG A 105 -20.32 -2.51 -2.98
CA ARG A 105 -19.60 -2.69 -1.70
C ARG A 105 -18.55 -1.60 -1.50
N TRP A 106 -17.75 -1.29 -2.51
CA TRP A 106 -16.83 -0.16 -2.45
C TRP A 106 -17.55 1.14 -2.11
N ARG A 107 -18.64 1.44 -2.83
CA ARG A 107 -19.42 2.66 -2.61
C ARG A 107 -19.99 2.73 -1.21
N ALA A 108 -20.56 1.63 -0.71
CA ALA A 108 -21.10 1.53 0.63
C ALA A 108 -20.04 1.77 1.70
N GLU A 109 -18.85 1.17 1.55
CA GLU A 109 -17.72 1.33 2.46
C GLU A 109 -17.20 2.78 2.46
N PHE A 110 -16.87 3.33 1.29
CA PHE A 110 -16.38 4.70 1.14
C PHE A 110 -17.37 5.72 1.74
N ARG A 111 -18.64 5.56 1.46
CA ARG A 111 -19.74 6.39 2.00
C ARG A 111 -19.88 6.27 3.52
N ALA A 112 -19.82 5.05 4.05
CA ALA A 112 -19.90 4.81 5.50
C ALA A 112 -18.71 5.46 6.24
N MET A 113 -17.51 5.41 5.67
CA MET A 113 -16.33 6.09 6.22
C MET A 113 -16.51 7.61 6.24
N GLY A 114 -17.06 8.21 5.18
CA GLY A 114 -17.42 9.63 5.15
C GLY A 114 -18.46 9.97 6.23
N TYR A 115 -19.48 9.16 6.39
CA TYR A 115 -20.49 9.36 7.44
C TYR A 115 -19.91 9.27 8.86
N ALA A 116 -18.95 8.36 9.07
CA ALA A 116 -18.30 8.19 10.37
C ALA A 116 -17.41 9.38 10.76
N LEU A 117 -16.92 10.15 9.78
CA LEU A 117 -16.15 11.37 10.01
C LEU A 117 -17.04 12.62 10.18
N GLY A 118 -18.36 12.50 10.01
CA GLY A 118 -19.28 13.63 10.20
C GLY A 118 -19.24 14.19 11.62
N GLY A 119 -19.09 15.52 11.75
CA GLY A 119 -18.90 16.21 13.03
C GLY A 119 -17.45 16.14 13.58
N GLY A 120 -16.52 15.57 12.82
CA GLY A 120 -15.09 15.58 13.08
C GLY A 120 -14.32 16.24 11.95
N SER A 121 -13.08 15.82 11.77
CA SER A 121 -12.19 16.28 10.69
C SER A 121 -11.47 15.10 10.05
N GLY A 122 -11.02 15.28 8.83
CA GLY A 122 -10.19 14.32 8.14
C GLY A 122 -10.55 14.13 6.69
N TRP A 123 -10.07 13.05 6.13
CA TRP A 123 -10.23 12.68 4.73
C TRP A 123 -10.67 11.23 4.60
N VAL A 124 -11.48 10.94 3.61
CA VAL A 124 -11.65 9.57 3.10
C VAL A 124 -10.92 9.50 1.76
N LEU A 125 -9.99 8.58 1.67
CA LEU A 125 -9.14 8.41 0.49
C LEU A 125 -9.40 7.05 -0.15
N LEU A 126 -9.41 7.01 -1.47
CA LEU A 126 -9.17 5.79 -2.24
C LEU A 126 -7.74 5.84 -2.74
N SER A 127 -6.92 4.90 -2.34
CA SER A 127 -5.51 4.86 -2.67
C SER A 127 -5.16 3.57 -3.42
N TYR A 128 -4.30 3.70 -4.43
CA TYR A 128 -3.65 2.55 -5.05
C TYR A 128 -2.36 2.24 -4.30
N VAL A 129 -2.14 0.97 -3.96
CA VAL A 129 -0.93 0.48 -3.27
C VAL A 129 -0.08 -0.29 -4.28
N PRO A 130 0.99 0.32 -4.84
CA PRO A 130 1.82 -0.30 -5.88
C PRO A 130 2.46 -1.62 -5.45
N ARG A 131 2.79 -1.77 -4.16
CA ARG A 131 3.33 -3.01 -3.61
C ARG A 131 2.45 -4.23 -3.90
N ASP A 132 1.14 -4.06 -3.74
CA ASP A 132 0.19 -5.16 -3.79
C ASP A 132 -0.67 -5.11 -5.08
N GLY A 133 -0.53 -4.04 -5.87
CA GLY A 133 -1.32 -3.82 -7.09
C GLY A 133 -2.81 -3.60 -6.83
N ARG A 134 -3.19 -3.14 -5.64
CA ARG A 134 -4.57 -3.08 -5.14
C ARG A 134 -5.01 -1.69 -4.75
N LEU A 135 -6.32 -1.48 -4.84
CA LEU A 135 -7.01 -0.31 -4.30
C LEU A 135 -7.45 -0.57 -2.86
N ILE A 136 -7.31 0.42 -2.01
CA ILE A 136 -7.82 0.41 -0.63
C ILE A 136 -8.53 1.71 -0.31
N ASN A 137 -9.59 1.66 0.51
CA ASN A 137 -10.11 2.84 1.18
C ASN A 137 -9.33 3.08 2.48
N GLN A 138 -9.13 4.34 2.81
CA GLN A 138 -8.40 4.75 4.00
C GLN A 138 -9.06 5.98 4.64
N VAL A 139 -9.13 6.02 5.97
CA VAL A 139 -9.41 7.24 6.74
C VAL A 139 -8.08 7.89 7.11
N ALA A 140 -8.00 9.21 6.92
CA ALA A 140 -6.92 10.04 7.46
C ALA A 140 -7.53 11.09 8.37
N TYR A 141 -7.28 11.02 9.67
CA TYR A 141 -7.84 11.96 10.66
C TYR A 141 -7.17 13.33 10.63
N ASP A 142 -6.01 13.42 10.01
CA ASP A 142 -5.34 14.68 9.69
C ASP A 142 -4.58 14.58 8.36
N HIS A 143 -3.96 15.69 7.92
CA HIS A 143 -3.26 15.74 6.65
C HIS A 143 -1.96 14.91 6.60
N SER A 144 -1.41 14.48 7.74
CA SER A 144 -0.14 13.74 7.79
C SER A 144 -0.32 12.23 7.63
N GLN A 145 -1.55 11.74 7.66
CA GLN A 145 -1.86 10.31 7.64
C GLN A 145 -2.14 9.83 6.22
N SER A 146 -1.24 9.02 5.69
CA SER A 146 -1.45 8.30 4.43
C SER A 146 -0.73 6.94 4.48
N VAL A 147 -1.17 6.00 3.64
CA VAL A 147 -0.49 4.72 3.48
C VAL A 147 0.89 4.97 2.89
N ALA A 148 1.94 4.50 3.58
CA ALA A 148 3.30 4.60 3.08
C ALA A 148 3.44 3.92 1.71
N GLY A 149 3.89 4.67 0.70
CA GLY A 149 3.97 4.20 -0.68
C GLY A 149 2.62 4.08 -1.41
N GLY A 150 1.50 4.44 -0.76
CA GLY A 150 0.20 4.53 -1.42
C GLY A 150 0.08 5.80 -2.28
N VAL A 151 -0.65 5.70 -3.39
CA VAL A 151 -0.97 6.80 -4.29
C VAL A 151 -2.46 7.11 -4.18
N PRO A 152 -2.88 8.18 -3.48
CA PRO A 152 -4.26 8.59 -3.42
C PRO A 152 -4.78 8.97 -4.81
N ILE A 153 -5.92 8.41 -5.22
CA ILE A 153 -6.56 8.70 -6.52
C ILE A 153 -7.90 9.40 -6.37
N LEU A 154 -8.49 9.36 -5.16
CA LEU A 154 -9.71 10.06 -4.78
C LEU A 154 -9.56 10.56 -3.35
N ALA A 155 -9.96 11.80 -3.09
CA ALA A 155 -10.03 12.38 -1.75
C ALA A 155 -11.40 13.03 -1.52
N LEU A 156 -12.08 12.62 -0.44
CA LEU A 156 -13.25 13.29 0.09
C LEU A 156 -12.80 14.07 1.34
N ASP A 157 -12.98 15.38 1.29
CA ASP A 157 -12.70 16.28 2.42
C ASP A 157 -13.85 16.25 3.42
N MET A 158 -13.57 15.87 4.66
CA MET A 158 -14.53 15.82 5.76
C MET A 158 -14.30 16.88 6.83
N TYR A 159 -13.42 17.86 6.57
CA TYR A 159 -13.36 19.06 7.40
C TYR A 159 -14.60 19.91 7.19
N GLU A 160 -15.09 20.58 8.23
CA GLU A 160 -16.33 21.38 8.17
C GLU A 160 -16.32 22.45 7.09
N HIS A 161 -15.15 23.02 6.76
CA HIS A 161 -15.04 24.00 5.69
C HIS A 161 -15.45 23.46 4.31
N ALA A 162 -15.41 22.17 4.10
CA ALA A 162 -15.79 21.52 2.84
C ALA A 162 -17.31 21.40 2.67
N TYR A 163 -18.11 21.56 3.74
CA TYR A 163 -19.53 21.31 3.65
C TYR A 163 -20.44 22.20 4.52
N HIS A 164 -19.93 22.78 5.59
CA HIS A 164 -20.79 23.44 6.60
C HIS A 164 -21.61 24.61 6.01
N MET A 165 -21.07 25.31 5.04
CA MET A 165 -21.74 26.45 4.40
C MET A 165 -23.04 26.06 3.68
N ASP A 166 -23.08 24.87 3.06
CA ASP A 166 -24.23 24.40 2.28
C ASP A 166 -25.12 23.41 3.06
N PHE A 167 -24.51 22.63 3.95
CA PHE A 167 -25.17 21.49 4.61
C PHE A 167 -25.31 21.65 6.13
N GLY A 168 -24.68 22.68 6.71
CA GLY A 168 -24.62 22.80 8.15
C GLY A 168 -23.97 21.54 8.76
N ALA A 169 -24.61 20.97 9.79
CA ALA A 169 -24.16 19.74 10.45
C ALA A 169 -24.53 18.45 9.68
N ASN A 170 -25.23 18.54 8.53
CA ASN A 170 -25.66 17.37 7.77
C ASN A 170 -24.55 16.84 6.83
N ALA A 171 -23.46 16.36 7.43
CA ALA A 171 -22.34 15.79 6.70
C ALA A 171 -22.72 14.60 5.80
N LYS A 172 -23.77 13.84 6.15
CA LYS A 172 -24.25 12.72 5.31
C LYS A 172 -24.76 13.22 3.96
N ALA A 173 -25.54 14.28 3.94
CA ALA A 173 -26.03 14.86 2.70
C ALA A 173 -24.88 15.40 1.83
N TYR A 174 -23.83 15.95 2.45
CA TYR A 174 -22.63 16.37 1.74
C TYR A 174 -21.90 15.20 1.08
N VAL A 175 -21.65 14.10 1.82
CA VAL A 175 -20.99 12.90 1.27
C VAL A 175 -21.75 12.36 0.06
N ASP A 176 -23.08 12.27 0.15
CA ASP A 176 -23.92 11.83 -0.98
C ASP A 176 -23.85 12.81 -2.15
N THR A 177 -23.75 14.10 -1.87
CA THR A 177 -23.60 15.13 -2.88
C THR A 177 -22.23 15.08 -3.56
N PHE A 178 -21.16 14.89 -2.80
CA PHE A 178 -19.83 14.68 -3.34
C PHE A 178 -19.80 13.50 -4.32
N LEU A 179 -20.33 12.36 -3.94
CA LEU A 179 -20.38 11.15 -4.78
C LEU A 179 -21.19 11.36 -6.08
N ARG A 180 -22.23 12.23 -6.06
CA ARG A 180 -22.99 12.58 -7.27
C ARG A 180 -22.25 13.47 -8.25
N ASN A 181 -21.17 14.12 -7.83
CA ASN A 181 -20.37 15.02 -8.65
C ASN A 181 -19.02 14.42 -9.07
N LEU A 182 -18.79 13.11 -8.81
CA LEU A 182 -17.51 12.48 -9.17
C LEU A 182 -17.29 12.46 -10.68
N ASP A 183 -16.11 12.88 -11.09
CA ASP A 183 -15.59 12.72 -12.46
C ASP A 183 -14.89 11.34 -12.57
N TRP A 184 -15.66 10.33 -12.92
CA TRP A 184 -15.17 8.97 -13.06
C TRP A 184 -14.11 8.78 -14.14
N PRO A 185 -14.18 9.42 -15.32
CA PRO A 185 -13.09 9.43 -16.27
C PRO A 185 -11.78 10.00 -15.71
N ALA A 186 -11.85 11.10 -14.95
CA ALA A 186 -10.67 11.66 -14.29
C ALA A 186 -10.10 10.73 -13.20
N LEU A 187 -10.96 10.07 -12.45
CA LEU A 187 -10.56 9.06 -11.47
C LEU A 187 -9.84 7.87 -12.12
N PHE A 188 -10.37 7.37 -13.24
CA PHE A 188 -9.74 6.28 -13.99
C PHE A 188 -8.37 6.67 -14.54
N ARG A 189 -8.20 7.88 -15.09
CA ARG A 189 -6.87 8.35 -15.53
C ARG A 189 -5.86 8.35 -14.39
N ARG A 190 -6.24 8.85 -13.20
CA ARG A 190 -5.35 8.82 -12.02
C ARG A 190 -5.02 7.41 -11.56
N TYR A 191 -5.97 6.48 -11.66
CA TYR A 191 -5.72 5.06 -11.40
C TYR A 191 -4.69 4.48 -12.37
N GLU A 192 -4.83 4.75 -13.67
CA GLU A 192 -3.87 4.31 -14.68
C GLU A 192 -2.48 4.92 -14.46
N ASP A 193 -2.40 6.19 -14.07
CA ASP A 193 -1.13 6.82 -13.75
C ASP A 193 -0.50 6.22 -12.49
N ALA A 194 -1.30 5.94 -11.45
CA ALA A 194 -0.84 5.31 -10.23
C ALA A 194 -0.30 3.89 -10.46
N ARG A 195 -0.88 3.12 -11.38
CA ARG A 195 -0.40 1.79 -11.77
C ARG A 195 0.97 1.78 -12.44
N ARG A 196 1.40 2.90 -13.02
CA ARG A 196 2.72 3.06 -13.62
C ARG A 196 3.82 3.33 -12.58
N VAL A 197 3.41 3.66 -11.35
CA VAL A 197 4.36 3.78 -10.24
C VAL A 197 4.84 2.38 -9.88
N GLU A 198 6.11 2.11 -10.10
CA GLU A 198 6.70 0.84 -9.73
C GLU A 198 6.71 0.70 -8.20
N GLY A 199 6.11 -0.37 -7.70
CA GLY A 199 6.27 -0.79 -6.30
C GLY A 199 7.72 -1.19 -5.99
N PRO A 200 8.04 -1.41 -4.70
CA PRO A 200 9.35 -1.94 -4.35
C PRO A 200 9.57 -3.26 -5.11
N ARG A 201 10.60 -3.29 -5.93
CA ARG A 201 10.95 -4.51 -6.68
C ARG A 201 11.39 -5.59 -5.68
N PRO A 202 10.95 -6.84 -5.85
CA PRO A 202 11.53 -7.95 -5.12
C PRO A 202 13.05 -7.93 -5.28
N LEU A 203 13.78 -8.27 -4.22
CA LEU A 203 15.22 -8.45 -4.33
C LEU A 203 15.46 -9.59 -5.34
N VAL A 204 15.83 -9.23 -6.56
CA VAL A 204 16.26 -10.18 -7.57
C VAL A 204 17.67 -10.59 -7.23
N GLN A 205 17.92 -11.90 -7.17
CA GLN A 205 19.25 -12.46 -7.02
C GLN A 205 19.72 -12.92 -8.41
N PRO A 206 20.43 -12.08 -9.16
CA PRO A 206 20.77 -12.36 -10.57
C PRO A 206 21.54 -13.66 -10.77
N GLU A 207 22.27 -14.10 -9.75
CA GLU A 207 23.06 -15.31 -9.73
C GLU A 207 22.25 -16.62 -9.82
N PHE A 208 20.94 -16.55 -9.52
CA PHE A 208 20.07 -17.74 -9.53
C PHE A 208 19.03 -17.73 -10.67
N GLY A 209 19.12 -16.76 -11.60
CA GLY A 209 18.23 -16.69 -12.79
C GLY A 209 16.75 -16.56 -12.44
N ASP A 210 15.91 -17.27 -13.21
CA ASP A 210 14.44 -17.25 -13.08
C ASP A 210 13.89 -18.19 -11.99
N LEU A 211 14.63 -18.38 -10.92
CA LEU A 211 14.21 -19.22 -9.82
C LEU A 211 12.98 -18.65 -9.12
N GLN A 212 11.89 -19.43 -9.07
CA GLN A 212 10.64 -19.01 -8.43
C GLN A 212 10.72 -19.10 -6.92
N GLY A 213 10.46 -17.98 -6.23
CA GLY A 213 10.26 -17.93 -4.79
C GLY A 213 8.78 -18.11 -4.43
N VAL A 214 8.52 -18.76 -3.30
CA VAL A 214 7.19 -18.87 -2.67
C VAL A 214 7.22 -18.24 -1.28
N THR A 215 6.09 -17.71 -0.83
CA THR A 215 5.98 -17.11 0.51
C THR A 215 5.84 -18.17 1.60
N ALA A 216 6.07 -17.81 2.86
CA ALA A 216 5.87 -18.71 3.99
C ALA A 216 4.39 -19.12 4.14
N GLU A 217 3.45 -18.23 3.80
CA GLU A 217 2.01 -18.49 3.78
C GLU A 217 1.63 -19.51 2.72
N GLU A 218 2.12 -19.34 1.48
CA GLU A 218 1.91 -20.31 0.41
C GLU A 218 2.47 -21.68 0.78
N VAL A 219 3.66 -21.74 1.39
CA VAL A 219 4.24 -23.00 1.88
C VAL A 219 3.38 -23.63 2.95
N LYS A 220 2.80 -22.84 3.87
CA LYS A 220 1.88 -23.33 4.88
C LYS A 220 0.62 -23.97 4.28
N ASP A 221 0.04 -23.30 3.26
CA ASP A 221 -1.14 -23.80 2.57
C ASP A 221 -0.83 -25.09 1.77
N MET A 222 0.31 -25.13 1.07
CA MET A 222 0.79 -26.30 0.34
C MET A 222 1.06 -27.50 1.28
N LEU A 223 1.63 -27.26 2.46
CA LEU A 223 1.84 -28.30 3.48
C LEU A 223 0.51 -28.84 4.02
N ALA A 224 -0.44 -27.96 4.31
CA ALA A 224 -1.77 -28.34 4.78
C ALA A 224 -2.53 -29.18 3.74
N ALA A 225 -2.36 -28.84 2.46
CA ALA A 225 -2.93 -29.61 1.34
C ALA A 225 -2.17 -30.91 1.01
N GLY A 226 -0.98 -31.11 1.57
CA GLY A 226 -0.14 -32.29 1.28
C GLY A 226 0.43 -32.31 -0.15
N THR A 227 0.46 -31.17 -0.83
CA THR A 227 0.81 -31.07 -2.26
C THR A 227 2.31 -30.85 -2.53
N VAL A 228 3.14 -30.67 -1.50
CA VAL A 228 4.53 -30.27 -1.63
C VAL A 228 5.44 -31.05 -0.68
N GLN A 229 6.70 -31.23 -1.06
CA GLN A 229 7.78 -31.67 -0.18
C GLN A 229 8.55 -30.43 0.27
N VAL A 230 8.61 -30.17 1.58
CA VAL A 230 9.33 -28.99 2.10
C VAL A 230 10.53 -29.46 2.91
N LEU A 231 11.69 -28.86 2.63
CA LEU A 231 12.97 -29.24 3.27
C LEU A 231 13.67 -28.00 3.85
N ASP A 232 14.16 -28.17 5.06
CA ASP A 232 15.10 -27.24 5.69
C ASP A 232 16.52 -27.55 5.22
N VAL A 233 17.11 -26.63 4.46
CA VAL A 233 18.47 -26.77 3.97
C VAL A 233 19.42 -25.74 4.58
N ARG A 234 19.16 -25.31 5.82
CA ARG A 234 20.10 -24.49 6.57
C ARG A 234 21.39 -25.28 6.82
N PRO A 235 22.58 -24.65 6.67
CA PRO A 235 23.82 -25.27 7.06
C PRO A 235 23.76 -25.82 8.49
N ARG A 236 24.38 -26.97 8.75
CA ARG A 236 24.34 -27.66 10.05
C ARG A 236 24.62 -26.74 11.24
N HIS A 237 25.62 -25.88 11.14
CA HIS A 237 25.98 -24.94 12.20
C HIS A 237 24.88 -23.92 12.54
N PHE A 238 24.01 -23.55 11.58
CA PHE A 238 22.86 -22.69 11.81
C PHE A 238 21.76 -23.43 12.58
N VAL A 239 21.41 -24.64 12.15
CA VAL A 239 20.36 -25.43 12.80
C VAL A 239 20.76 -25.81 14.22
N SER A 240 22.02 -26.26 14.40
CA SER A 240 22.54 -26.64 15.74
C SER A 240 22.57 -25.45 16.72
N ARG A 241 22.80 -24.23 16.22
CA ARG A 241 22.76 -23.02 17.08
C ARG A 241 21.35 -22.58 17.41
N GLN A 242 20.43 -22.69 16.46
CA GLN A 242 19.02 -22.31 16.68
C GLN A 242 18.21 -23.36 17.40
N GLN A 243 18.62 -24.63 17.35
CA GLN A 243 18.00 -25.80 18.01
C GLN A 243 16.50 -25.97 17.69
N GLU A 244 16.05 -25.45 16.57
CA GLU A 244 14.64 -25.50 16.15
C GLU A 244 14.52 -25.70 14.65
N ILE A 245 13.42 -26.31 14.22
CA ILE A 245 13.05 -26.54 12.82
C ILE A 245 11.55 -26.31 12.66
N ALA A 246 11.09 -25.95 11.48
CA ALA A 246 9.67 -25.86 11.20
C ALA A 246 8.99 -27.23 11.41
N ALA A 247 7.85 -27.22 12.10
CA ALA A 247 7.14 -28.47 12.44
C ALA A 247 6.66 -29.18 11.17
N GLY A 248 6.82 -30.51 11.12
CA GLY A 248 6.45 -31.32 9.95
C GLY A 248 7.47 -31.29 8.80
N ILE A 249 8.54 -30.51 8.92
CA ILE A 249 9.58 -30.39 7.88
C ILE A 249 10.83 -31.19 8.30
N GLN A 250 11.52 -31.77 7.32
CA GLN A 250 12.78 -32.48 7.52
C GLN A 250 13.95 -31.58 7.20
N TRP A 251 15.00 -31.69 7.99
CA TRP A 251 16.28 -31.07 7.67
C TRP A 251 17.08 -31.98 6.74
N ARG A 252 17.72 -31.37 5.74
CA ARG A 252 18.64 -32.02 4.82
C ARG A 252 19.92 -31.20 4.70
N ASP A 253 21.06 -31.86 4.76
CA ASP A 253 22.34 -31.17 4.62
C ASP A 253 22.52 -30.67 3.17
N PRO A 254 22.60 -29.34 2.94
CA PRO A 254 22.75 -28.79 1.59
C PRO A 254 24.07 -29.17 0.91
N GLU A 255 25.08 -29.53 1.69
CA GLU A 255 26.39 -29.96 1.17
C GLU A 255 26.40 -31.43 0.73
N GLN A 256 25.38 -32.21 1.13
CA GLN A 256 25.26 -33.64 0.86
C GLN A 256 24.04 -33.97 -0.02
N LEU A 257 23.68 -33.08 -0.94
CA LEU A 257 22.49 -33.24 -1.77
C LEU A 257 22.43 -34.59 -2.49
N GLU A 258 23.54 -35.08 -3.01
CA GLU A 258 23.63 -36.34 -3.74
C GLU A 258 23.21 -37.56 -2.88
N GLN A 259 23.34 -37.49 -1.56
CA GLN A 259 23.01 -38.59 -0.65
C GLN A 259 21.50 -38.73 -0.41
N TRP A 260 20.75 -37.60 -0.51
CA TRP A 260 19.33 -37.61 -0.15
C TRP A 260 18.39 -37.24 -1.30
N VAL A 261 18.89 -36.71 -2.43
CA VAL A 261 18.05 -36.32 -3.57
C VAL A 261 17.22 -37.48 -4.13
N GLY A 262 17.79 -38.72 -4.09
CA GLY A 262 17.09 -39.93 -4.55
C GLY A 262 15.94 -40.38 -3.66
N GLU A 263 15.79 -39.84 -2.46
CA GLU A 263 14.68 -40.13 -1.53
C GLU A 263 13.43 -39.26 -1.82
N LEU A 264 13.57 -38.23 -2.69
CA LEU A 264 12.48 -37.33 -3.01
C LEU A 264 11.57 -37.88 -4.09
N ASP A 265 10.29 -37.59 -3.96
CA ASP A 265 9.27 -37.92 -4.96
C ASP A 265 9.36 -36.91 -6.13
N LYS A 266 9.64 -37.41 -7.33
CA LYS A 266 9.77 -36.56 -8.53
C LYS A 266 8.46 -36.03 -9.06
N ASP A 267 7.33 -36.65 -8.70
CA ASP A 267 6.00 -36.23 -9.12
C ASP A 267 5.40 -35.14 -8.21
N ARG A 268 6.11 -34.77 -7.15
CA ARG A 268 5.69 -33.72 -6.20
C ARG A 268 6.66 -32.56 -6.19
N PRO A 269 6.17 -31.31 -6.28
CA PRO A 269 7.00 -30.12 -6.14
C PRO A 269 7.82 -30.13 -4.85
N VAL A 270 9.02 -29.56 -4.92
CA VAL A 270 9.92 -29.41 -3.77
C VAL A 270 10.13 -27.95 -3.45
N VAL A 271 9.89 -27.57 -2.20
CA VAL A 271 10.26 -26.25 -1.69
C VAL A 271 11.36 -26.39 -0.66
N VAL A 272 12.46 -25.69 -0.87
CA VAL A 272 13.56 -25.66 0.09
C VAL A 272 13.65 -24.28 0.77
N TYR A 273 14.11 -24.23 2.01
CA TYR A 273 14.40 -22.98 2.67
C TYR A 273 15.71 -23.02 3.46
N CYS A 274 16.39 -21.88 3.53
CA CYS A 274 17.51 -21.65 4.43
C CYS A 274 17.11 -20.66 5.56
N ALA A 275 18.08 -20.04 6.22
CA ALA A 275 17.81 -19.14 7.34
C ALA A 275 17.00 -17.90 6.93
N TYR A 276 17.34 -17.26 5.80
CA TYR A 276 16.82 -15.95 5.39
C TYR A 276 16.15 -15.95 4.01
N GLY A 277 16.08 -17.08 3.29
CA GLY A 277 15.43 -17.19 1.99
C GLY A 277 16.26 -16.69 0.80
N PHE A 278 17.57 -16.68 0.93
CA PHE A 278 18.50 -16.41 -0.17
C PHE A 278 19.75 -17.29 -0.04
N HIS A 279 20.64 -17.27 -1.01
CA HIS A 279 21.89 -18.03 -1.02
C HIS A 279 21.70 -19.55 -0.97
N VAL A 280 21.86 -20.19 0.20
CA VAL A 280 21.84 -21.66 0.34
C VAL A 280 20.52 -22.25 -0.14
N GLY A 281 19.36 -21.66 0.22
CA GLY A 281 18.06 -22.13 -0.25
C GLY A 281 17.94 -22.04 -1.76
N CYS A 282 18.33 -20.89 -2.34
CA CYS A 282 18.31 -20.69 -3.79
C CYS A 282 19.27 -21.65 -4.51
N GLY A 283 20.52 -21.75 -4.05
CA GLY A 283 21.51 -22.67 -4.64
C GLY A 283 21.07 -24.12 -4.59
N THR A 284 20.45 -24.56 -3.48
CA THR A 284 19.90 -25.91 -3.37
C THR A 284 18.70 -26.12 -4.32
N ALA A 285 17.81 -25.14 -4.46
CA ALA A 285 16.69 -25.22 -5.40
C ALA A 285 17.17 -25.32 -6.86
N VAL A 286 18.22 -24.57 -7.23
CA VAL A 286 18.83 -24.67 -8.58
C VAL A 286 19.36 -26.10 -8.82
N LYS A 287 20.14 -26.65 -7.90
CA LYS A 287 20.66 -28.02 -8.02
C LYS A 287 19.56 -29.06 -8.13
N LEU A 288 18.46 -28.89 -7.39
CA LEU A 288 17.29 -29.77 -7.48
C LEU A 288 16.60 -29.66 -8.85
N LYS A 289 16.52 -28.46 -9.43
CA LYS A 289 16.01 -28.27 -10.82
C LYS A 289 16.90 -28.97 -11.83
N GLU A 290 18.21 -28.86 -11.68
CA GLU A 290 19.18 -29.56 -12.53
C GLU A 290 19.04 -31.10 -12.41
N ALA A 291 18.64 -31.58 -11.22
CA ALA A 291 18.34 -33.00 -10.99
C ALA A 291 16.92 -33.42 -11.48
N GLY A 292 16.17 -32.50 -12.12
CA GLY A 292 14.87 -32.78 -12.74
C GLY A 292 13.66 -32.67 -11.84
N PHE A 293 13.76 -31.93 -10.71
CA PHE A 293 12.63 -31.65 -9.81
C PHE A 293 11.95 -30.32 -10.14
N ASP A 294 10.63 -30.21 -9.92
CA ASP A 294 9.96 -28.90 -9.82
C ASP A 294 10.33 -28.28 -8.47
N ALA A 295 11.44 -27.56 -8.45
CA ALA A 295 12.00 -27.00 -7.22
C ALA A 295 11.82 -25.48 -7.14
N LYS A 296 11.42 -25.01 -5.95
CA LYS A 296 11.24 -23.61 -5.56
C LYS A 296 11.95 -23.34 -4.25
N TYR A 297 12.12 -22.08 -3.90
CA TYR A 297 12.64 -21.71 -2.57
C TYR A 297 11.64 -20.86 -1.81
N MET A 298 11.60 -21.00 -0.48
CA MET A 298 10.80 -20.11 0.37
C MET A 298 11.56 -18.79 0.60
N ASN A 299 11.02 -17.72 0.03
CA ASN A 299 11.59 -16.38 0.12
C ASN A 299 11.50 -15.85 1.55
N SER A 300 12.28 -15.45 2.30
CA SER A 300 12.28 -15.15 3.75
C SER A 300 12.73 -16.27 4.66
N GLY A 301 12.83 -17.50 4.15
CA GLY A 301 13.42 -18.64 4.85
C GLY A 301 12.78 -18.96 6.21
N HIS A 302 13.56 -19.57 7.10
CA HIS A 302 13.10 -19.93 8.45
C HIS A 302 12.68 -18.70 9.27
N LEU A 303 13.34 -17.55 9.06
CA LEU A 303 12.98 -16.32 9.73
C LEU A 303 11.57 -15.87 9.35
N GLY A 304 11.25 -15.89 8.07
CA GLY A 304 9.91 -15.54 7.58
C GLY A 304 8.85 -16.54 8.03
N TRP A 305 9.15 -17.85 8.03
CA TRP A 305 8.25 -18.86 8.58
C TRP A 305 7.82 -18.53 10.01
N LYS A 306 8.79 -18.20 10.88
CA LYS A 306 8.51 -17.81 12.27
C LYS A 306 7.77 -16.49 12.37
N ALA A 307 8.17 -15.50 11.57
CA ALA A 307 7.52 -14.18 11.56
C ALA A 307 6.04 -14.24 11.19
N MET A 308 5.66 -15.21 10.34
CA MET A 308 4.27 -15.47 9.97
C MET A 308 3.55 -16.48 10.89
N GLY A 309 4.11 -16.75 12.06
CA GLY A 309 3.51 -17.66 13.05
C GLY A 309 3.55 -19.13 12.64
N GLY A 310 4.46 -19.52 11.76
CA GLY A 310 4.67 -20.91 11.39
C GLY A 310 5.13 -21.75 12.60
N PRO A 311 4.55 -22.95 12.83
CA PRO A 311 4.90 -23.78 13.98
C PRO A 311 6.35 -24.30 13.87
N VAL A 312 7.04 -24.34 15.00
CA VAL A 312 8.39 -24.89 15.11
C VAL A 312 8.44 -26.01 16.15
N LYS A 313 9.41 -26.90 16.01
CA LYS A 313 9.76 -27.93 16.99
C LYS A 313 11.26 -27.94 17.24
N MET A 314 11.68 -28.54 18.35
CA MET A 314 13.11 -28.74 18.65
C MET A 314 13.77 -29.55 17.53
N PHE A 315 14.95 -29.12 17.14
CA PHE A 315 15.82 -29.91 16.24
C PHE A 315 16.46 -31.02 17.03
N PRO A 316 16.42 -32.27 16.55
CA PRO A 316 17.00 -33.43 17.22
C PRO A 316 18.49 -33.35 17.48
#